data_112755bd611541932877b75ef18ee8e2
#
_entry.id   112755bd611541932877b75ef18ee8e2
#
_cell.length_a   1.000
_cell.length_b   1.000
_cell.length_c   1.000
_cell.angle_alpha   90.00
_cell.angle_beta   90.00
_cell.angle_gamma   90.00
#
_symmetry.space_group_name_H-M   'P 1'
#
loop_
_entity.id
_entity.type
_entity.pdbx_description
1 polymer ?
#
loop_
_entity_poly.entity_id
_entity_poly.type
_entity_poly.pdbx_seq_one_letter_code
_entity_poly.pdbx_strand_id
1 'polypeptide(L)'
;MRVAMVFQKPNPFPKSIYENIAYGPRIHGLAETKADMDLVVERSLTRAGLWNEVKDRLSDSGTALSGGQQQRLCIARAIAVDPEVILMDEPCSALDPIATARIEELIDELRGNYAIVIVTHSM
;
A
#
# COMPACT_ATOMS: atom_id res chain seq x y z
N MET A 1 3.09 10.48 -16.75
CA MET A 1 3.69 10.16 -15.45
C MET A 1 2.61 9.65 -14.50
N ARG A 2 2.84 8.52 -13.86
CA ARG A 2 1.90 8.01 -12.87
C ARG A 2 2.27 8.53 -11.49
N VAL A 3 1.27 9.08 -10.81
CA VAL A 3 1.40 9.56 -9.44
C VAL A 3 0.39 8.81 -8.59
N ALA A 4 0.85 8.15 -7.55
CA ALA A 4 -0.02 7.50 -6.59
C ALA A 4 -0.08 8.31 -5.31
N MET A 5 -1.16 8.16 -4.55
CA MET A 5 -1.37 8.94 -3.34
C MET A 5 -1.72 8.04 -2.16
N VAL A 6 -1.07 8.30 -1.02
CA VAL A 6 -1.37 7.64 0.25
C VAL A 6 -1.82 8.72 1.22
N PHE A 7 -3.05 8.57 1.72
CA PHE A 7 -3.66 9.58 2.58
C PHE A 7 -3.26 9.39 4.04
N GLN A 8 -3.34 10.47 4.81
CA GLN A 8 -3.05 10.50 6.23
C GLN A 8 -3.84 9.42 6.99
N LYS A 9 -5.13 9.31 6.69
CA LYS A 9 -6.00 8.32 7.31
C LYS A 9 -6.14 7.13 6.37
N PRO A 10 -5.92 5.90 6.83
CA PRO A 10 -6.09 4.72 5.98
C PRO A 10 -7.48 4.69 5.36
N ASN A 11 -7.55 4.38 4.08
CA ASN A 11 -8.80 4.34 3.33
C ASN A 11 -8.89 3.12 2.42
N PRO A 12 -8.76 1.90 2.97
CA PRO A 12 -8.89 0.71 2.14
C PRO A 12 -10.28 0.64 1.53
N PHE A 13 -10.37 0.04 0.33
CA PHE A 13 -11.67 -0.21 -0.27
C PHE A 13 -12.43 -1.25 0.57
N PRO A 14 -13.78 -1.19 0.61
CA PRO A 14 -14.59 -2.22 1.28
C PRO A 14 -14.65 -3.49 0.44
N LYS A 15 -13.50 -4.05 0.15
CA LYS A 15 -13.26 -5.22 -0.69
C LYS A 15 -12.18 -6.06 -0.03
N SER A 16 -11.91 -7.24 -0.59
CA SER A 16 -10.86 -8.11 -0.07
C SER A 16 -9.49 -7.43 -0.14
N ILE A 17 -8.56 -7.97 0.65
CA ILE A 17 -7.16 -7.52 0.61
C ILE A 17 -6.63 -7.64 -0.82
N TYR A 18 -6.89 -8.78 -1.47
CA TYR A 18 -6.50 -9.02 -2.86
C TYR A 18 -7.06 -7.94 -3.79
N GLU A 19 -8.36 -7.67 -3.72
CA GLU A 19 -9.01 -6.71 -4.61
C GLU A 19 -8.55 -5.27 -4.36
N ASN A 20 -8.18 -4.94 -3.13
CA ASN A 20 -7.59 -3.62 -2.84
C ASN A 20 -6.35 -3.38 -3.70
N ILE A 21 -5.54 -4.42 -3.89
CA ILE A 21 -4.30 -4.32 -4.68
C ILE A 21 -4.60 -4.45 -6.18
N ALA A 22 -5.45 -5.41 -6.55
CA ALA A 22 -5.69 -5.78 -7.95
C ALA A 22 -6.47 -4.73 -8.74
N TYR A 23 -7.24 -3.89 -8.07
CA TYR A 23 -8.12 -2.92 -8.71
C TYR A 23 -7.37 -1.98 -9.66
N GLY A 24 -6.31 -1.34 -9.17
CA GLY A 24 -5.52 -0.40 -9.97
C GLY A 24 -4.85 -1.05 -11.18
N PRO A 25 -4.08 -2.13 -10.97
CA PRO A 25 -3.47 -2.85 -12.09
C PRO A 25 -4.47 -3.33 -13.13
N ARG A 26 -5.67 -3.73 -12.71
CA ARG A 26 -6.72 -4.16 -13.63
C ARG A 26 -7.18 -3.02 -14.52
N ILE A 27 -7.41 -1.85 -13.94
CA ILE A 27 -7.84 -0.67 -14.70
C ILE A 27 -6.76 -0.21 -15.67
N HIS A 28 -5.49 -0.27 -15.27
CA HIS A 28 -4.37 0.18 -16.11
C HIS A 28 -3.83 -0.90 -17.06
N GLY A 29 -4.42 -2.09 -17.05
CA GLY A 29 -3.97 -3.17 -17.92
C GLY A 29 -2.58 -3.69 -17.63
N LEU A 30 -2.14 -3.64 -16.37
CA LEU A 30 -0.78 -4.02 -15.97
C LEU A 30 -0.62 -5.51 -15.72
N ALA A 31 -1.72 -6.26 -15.69
CA ALA A 31 -1.70 -7.72 -15.53
C ALA A 31 -2.78 -8.31 -16.40
N GLU A 32 -2.41 -9.20 -17.32
CA GLU A 32 -3.33 -9.74 -18.33
C GLU A 32 -3.98 -11.06 -17.86
N THR A 33 -3.28 -11.83 -17.05
CA THR A 33 -3.76 -13.12 -16.57
C THR A 33 -3.89 -13.12 -15.05
N LYS A 34 -4.62 -14.10 -14.51
CA LYS A 34 -4.71 -14.27 -13.07
C LYS A 34 -3.34 -14.53 -12.45
N ALA A 35 -2.50 -15.30 -13.13
CA ALA A 35 -1.14 -15.58 -12.65
C ALA A 35 -0.32 -14.30 -12.57
N ASP A 36 -0.43 -13.41 -13.56
CA ASP A 36 0.24 -12.11 -13.55
C ASP A 36 -0.26 -11.25 -12.40
N MET A 37 -1.58 -11.24 -12.18
CA MET A 37 -2.18 -10.47 -11.10
C MET A 37 -1.73 -10.98 -9.73
N ASP A 38 -1.67 -12.30 -9.56
CA ASP A 38 -1.19 -12.89 -8.30
C ASP A 38 0.24 -12.45 -7.99
N LEU A 39 1.10 -12.37 -9.01
CA LEU A 39 2.47 -11.88 -8.85
C LEU A 39 2.51 -10.40 -8.45
N VAL A 40 1.66 -9.58 -9.04
CA VAL A 40 1.58 -8.15 -8.69
C VAL A 40 1.14 -7.99 -7.24
N VAL A 41 0.13 -8.76 -6.82
CA VAL A 41 -0.40 -8.69 -5.45
C VAL A 41 0.68 -9.13 -4.45
N GLU A 42 1.33 -10.27 -4.69
CA GLU A 42 2.39 -10.75 -3.80
C GLU A 42 3.54 -9.76 -3.70
N ARG A 43 4.02 -9.26 -4.85
CA ARG A 43 5.13 -8.30 -4.88
C ARG A 43 4.79 -7.02 -4.13
N SER A 44 3.59 -6.50 -4.35
CA SER A 44 3.16 -5.24 -3.72
C SER A 44 3.03 -5.40 -2.20
N LEU A 45 2.42 -6.48 -1.76
CA LEU A 45 2.29 -6.75 -0.32
C LEU A 45 3.64 -7.04 0.33
N THR A 46 4.55 -7.71 -0.39
CA THR A 46 5.90 -7.97 0.10
C THR A 46 6.67 -6.65 0.29
N ARG A 47 6.60 -5.77 -0.71
CA ARG A 47 7.27 -4.48 -0.64
C ARG A 47 6.69 -3.58 0.45
N ALA A 48 5.40 -3.72 0.74
CA ALA A 48 4.76 -2.98 1.83
C ALA A 48 4.96 -3.63 3.21
N GLY A 49 5.72 -4.72 3.28
CA GLY A 49 6.01 -5.40 4.55
C GLY A 49 4.80 -6.07 5.15
N LEU A 50 3.81 -6.45 4.34
CA LEU A 50 2.54 -6.98 4.81
C LEU A 50 2.28 -8.43 4.40
N TRP A 51 3.01 -8.95 3.40
CA TRP A 51 2.74 -10.26 2.81
C TRP A 51 2.64 -11.37 3.85
N ASN A 52 3.63 -11.48 4.74
CA ASN A 52 3.64 -12.57 5.72
C ASN A 52 2.46 -12.52 6.70
N GLU A 53 1.89 -11.34 6.91
CA GLU A 53 0.78 -11.18 7.84
C GLU A 53 -0.58 -11.47 7.19
N VAL A 54 -0.67 -11.42 5.85
CA VAL A 54 -1.96 -11.54 5.16
C VAL A 54 -2.02 -12.61 4.08
N LYS A 55 -0.93 -13.28 3.77
CA LYS A 55 -0.87 -14.24 2.66
C LYS A 55 -1.92 -15.34 2.73
N ASP A 56 -2.35 -15.72 3.92
CA ASP A 56 -3.35 -16.77 4.13
C ASP A 56 -4.76 -16.21 4.33
N ARG A 57 -4.94 -14.91 4.17
CA ARG A 57 -6.24 -14.25 4.37
C ARG A 57 -6.51 -13.16 3.31
N LEU A 58 -6.07 -13.41 2.08
CA LEU A 58 -6.23 -12.44 0.99
C LEU A 58 -7.69 -12.20 0.61
N SER A 59 -8.59 -13.13 0.94
CA SER A 59 -10.02 -12.97 0.71
C SER A 59 -10.75 -12.22 1.82
N ASP A 60 -10.07 -11.95 2.94
CA ASP A 60 -10.66 -11.16 4.02
C ASP A 60 -10.78 -9.70 3.59
N SER A 61 -11.72 -8.98 4.21
CA SER A 61 -11.88 -7.57 3.92
C SER A 61 -10.67 -6.75 4.36
N GLY A 62 -10.24 -5.81 3.53
CA GLY A 62 -9.17 -4.89 3.91
C GLY A 62 -9.51 -4.06 5.13
N THR A 63 -10.80 -3.82 5.38
CA THR A 63 -11.24 -3.05 6.55
C THR A 63 -11.17 -3.84 7.85
N ALA A 64 -10.95 -5.15 7.78
CA ALA A 64 -10.80 -6.00 8.98
C ALA A 64 -9.39 -5.95 9.57
N LEU A 65 -8.45 -5.30 8.90
CA LEU A 65 -7.07 -5.17 9.36
C LEU A 65 -6.93 -4.10 10.45
N SER A 66 -5.84 -4.17 11.24
CA SER A 66 -5.49 -3.11 12.18
C SER A 66 -5.18 -1.81 11.46
N GLY A 67 -5.12 -0.68 12.18
CA GLY A 67 -4.80 0.61 11.58
C GLY A 67 -3.46 0.64 10.84
N GLY A 68 -2.43 0.08 11.45
CA GLY A 68 -1.11 -0.01 10.82
C GLY A 68 -1.09 -0.92 9.61
N GLN A 69 -1.80 -2.04 9.67
CA GLN A 69 -1.94 -2.94 8.53
C GLN A 69 -2.73 -2.30 7.41
N GLN A 70 -3.80 -1.57 7.72
CA GLN A 70 -4.58 -0.84 6.72
C GLN A 70 -3.71 0.20 6.01
N GLN A 71 -2.85 0.90 6.75
CA GLN A 71 -1.97 1.89 6.13
C GLN A 71 -0.96 1.22 5.20
N ARG A 72 -0.38 0.09 5.61
CA ARG A 72 0.52 -0.68 4.74
C ARG A 72 -0.21 -1.24 3.52
N LEU A 73 -1.47 -1.63 3.69
CA LEU A 73 -2.30 -2.05 2.56
C LEU A 73 -2.50 -0.91 1.55
N CYS A 74 -2.76 0.30 2.04
CA CYS A 74 -2.90 1.47 1.18
C CYS A 74 -1.59 1.80 0.45
N ILE A 75 -0.45 1.60 1.11
CA ILE A 75 0.87 1.75 0.48
C ILE A 75 1.05 0.68 -0.61
N ALA A 76 0.72 -0.58 -0.31
CA ALA A 76 0.79 -1.67 -1.30
C ALA A 76 -0.09 -1.37 -2.52
N ARG A 77 -1.29 -0.86 -2.28
CA ARG A 77 -2.21 -0.46 -3.36
C ARG A 77 -1.59 0.62 -4.25
N ALA A 78 -0.91 1.58 -3.65
CA ALA A 78 -0.26 2.66 -4.37
C ALA A 78 0.89 2.14 -5.24
N ILE A 79 1.74 1.27 -4.71
CA ILE A 79 2.89 0.77 -5.47
C ILE A 79 2.51 -0.28 -6.52
N ALA A 80 1.33 -0.88 -6.40
CA ALA A 80 0.86 -1.90 -7.34
C ALA A 80 0.67 -1.36 -8.76
N VAL A 81 0.39 -0.06 -8.91
CA VAL A 81 0.25 0.57 -10.22
C VAL A 81 1.59 1.03 -10.81
N ASP A 82 2.67 0.68 -10.16
CA ASP A 82 4.04 1.01 -10.59
C ASP A 82 4.21 2.52 -10.84
N PRO A 83 3.98 3.36 -9.82
CA PRO A 83 4.04 4.81 -9.99
C PRO A 83 5.47 5.31 -10.07
N GLU A 84 5.65 6.47 -10.70
CA GLU A 84 6.94 7.16 -10.69
C GLU A 84 7.10 7.98 -9.40
N VAL A 85 5.99 8.53 -8.91
CA VAL A 85 5.98 9.36 -7.70
C VAL A 85 4.87 8.89 -6.78
N ILE A 86 5.18 8.81 -5.48
CA ILE A 86 4.18 8.53 -4.45
C ILE A 86 4.09 9.77 -3.55
N LEU A 87 2.89 10.34 -3.49
CA LEU A 87 2.60 11.43 -2.56
C LEU A 87 2.02 10.81 -1.29
N MET A 88 2.64 11.12 -0.15
CA MET A 88 2.17 10.63 1.15
C MET A 88 1.77 11.82 2.03
N ASP A 89 0.52 11.82 2.48
CA ASP A 89 -0.02 12.86 3.32
C ASP A 89 0.04 12.40 4.78
N GLU A 90 1.08 12.82 5.50
CA GLU A 90 1.33 12.47 6.91
C GLU A 90 1.00 11.02 7.27
N PRO A 91 1.64 10.03 6.63
CA PRO A 91 1.19 8.63 6.71
C PRO A 91 1.26 8.02 8.10
N CYS A 92 1.93 8.66 9.05
CA CYS A 92 2.13 8.12 10.39
C CYS A 92 1.34 8.84 11.48
N SER A 93 0.64 9.92 11.17
CA SER A 93 0.07 10.80 12.19
C SER A 93 -1.05 10.17 13.03
N ALA A 94 -1.73 9.15 12.52
CA ALA A 94 -2.84 8.51 13.22
C ALA A 94 -2.46 7.17 13.85
N LEU A 95 -1.17 6.82 13.86
CA LEU A 95 -0.70 5.50 14.30
C LEU A 95 -0.01 5.58 15.65
N ASP A 96 0.05 4.46 16.37
CA ASP A 96 0.82 4.35 17.59
C ASP A 96 2.33 4.36 17.27
N PRO A 97 3.21 4.53 18.30
CA PRO A 97 4.65 4.65 18.05
C PRO A 97 5.28 3.42 17.37
N ILE A 98 4.80 2.23 17.64
CA ILE A 98 5.34 1.00 17.03
C ILE A 98 4.95 0.93 15.56
N ALA A 99 3.69 1.19 15.26
CA ALA A 99 3.20 1.21 13.88
C ALA A 99 3.86 2.35 13.08
N THR A 100 4.07 3.50 13.72
CA THR A 100 4.76 4.64 13.11
C THR A 100 6.19 4.27 12.71
N ALA A 101 6.93 3.59 13.60
CA ALA A 101 8.30 3.16 13.30
C ALA A 101 8.34 2.21 12.10
N ARG A 102 7.41 1.27 12.02
CA ARG A 102 7.33 0.35 10.89
C ARG A 102 7.07 1.06 9.57
N ILE A 103 6.18 2.04 9.58
CA ILE A 103 5.84 2.81 8.38
C ILE A 103 7.05 3.66 7.95
N GLU A 104 7.77 4.27 8.89
CA GLU A 104 8.95 5.05 8.58
C GLU A 104 10.05 4.20 7.96
N GLU A 105 10.30 3.01 8.49
CA GLU A 105 11.25 2.05 7.91
C GLU A 105 10.85 1.67 6.50
N LEU A 106 9.56 1.40 6.28
CA LEU A 106 9.03 1.03 4.99
C LEU A 106 9.22 2.16 3.97
N ILE A 107 8.94 3.40 4.36
CA ILE A 107 9.14 4.55 3.49
C ILE A 107 10.61 4.68 3.08
N ASP A 108 11.53 4.49 4.02
CA ASP A 108 12.95 4.54 3.72
C ASP A 108 13.37 3.46 2.71
N GLU A 109 12.84 2.26 2.85
CA GLU A 109 13.11 1.18 1.89
C GLU A 109 12.54 1.50 0.51
N LEU A 110 11.34 2.08 0.45
CA LEU A 110 10.68 2.41 -0.81
C LEU A 110 11.39 3.53 -1.57
N ARG A 111 12.11 4.40 -0.88
CA ARG A 111 12.85 5.49 -1.52
C ARG A 111 13.94 4.99 -2.47
N GLY A 112 14.36 3.74 -2.34
CA GLY A 112 15.29 3.13 -3.28
C GLY A 112 14.66 2.83 -4.64
N ASN A 113 13.33 2.75 -4.72
CA ASN A 113 12.60 2.34 -5.92
C ASN A 113 11.62 3.38 -6.44
N TYR A 114 11.20 4.33 -5.60
CA TYR A 114 10.18 5.32 -5.96
C TYR A 114 10.58 6.70 -5.47
N ALA A 115 10.16 7.73 -6.21
CA ALA A 115 10.25 9.10 -5.73
C ALA A 115 9.10 9.31 -4.74
N ILE A 116 9.43 9.64 -3.50
CA ILE A 116 8.42 9.83 -2.45
C ILE A 116 8.42 11.28 -1.99
N VAL A 117 7.25 11.91 -2.02
CA VAL A 117 7.04 13.25 -1.52
C VAL A 117 6.09 13.15 -0.32
N ILE A 118 6.54 13.62 0.83
CA ILE A 118 5.75 13.59 2.05
C ILE A 118 5.26 15.02 2.33
N VAL A 119 3.94 15.15 2.48
CA VAL A 119 3.31 16.40 2.84
C VAL A 119 3.04 16.36 4.35
N THR A 120 3.53 17.34 5.08
CA THR A 120 3.30 17.43 6.52
C THR A 120 2.42 18.63 6.82
N HIS A 121 1.57 18.49 7.84
CA HIS A 121 0.66 19.55 8.27
C HIS A 121 1.03 20.10 9.63
N SER A 122 2.13 19.64 10.21
CA SER A 122 2.62 20.17 11.48
C SER A 122 3.17 21.58 11.30
N MET A 123 2.85 22.41 12.26
CA MET A 123 3.30 23.79 12.25
C MET A 123 4.20 24.11 13.42
#